data_fa7b4bd3bb3bb4793abca8dd043ab063
#
_entry.id   fa7b4bd3bb3bb4793abca8dd043ab063
#
_cell.length_a   1.000
_cell.length_b   1.000
_cell.length_c   1.000
_cell.angle_alpha   90.00
_cell.angle_beta   90.00
_cell.angle_gamma   90.00
#
_symmetry.space_group_name_H-M   'P 1'
#
loop_
_entity.id
_entity.type
_entity.pdbx_description
1 polymer ?
#
loop_
_entity_poly.entity_id
_entity_poly.type
_entity_poly.pdbx_seq_one_letter_code
_entity_poly.pdbx_strand_id
1 'polypeptide(L)'
;MKIKYLILALLPFSLMACQTVQNVADHVSTEVNMAATKKLTDYRWTYQASTASKPLVLNFNSNQQLSIQTGCNGQGGTWKVEGGNIITTSALVSTMMACSDDLMQQERLSADIFSEKKVPFQVSTSDNQAILTVTDSKGQKHVFTGVKMTESKL
;
A
#
# COMPACT_ATOMS: atom_id res chain seq x y z
N MET A 1 -29.04 -72.95 11.42
CA MET A 1 -28.17 -72.02 10.67
C MET A 1 -28.53 -70.60 11.07
N LYS A 2 -27.74 -69.91 11.93
CA LYS A 2 -28.06 -68.60 12.44
C LYS A 2 -27.05 -67.62 11.78
N ILE A 3 -27.54 -66.79 10.86
CA ILE A 3 -26.76 -65.75 10.17
C ILE A 3 -26.72 -64.53 11.10
N LYS A 4 -25.53 -64.18 11.60
CA LYS A 4 -25.28 -62.93 12.34
C LYS A 4 -25.03 -61.80 11.38
N TYR A 5 -25.88 -60.80 11.33
CA TYR A 5 -25.67 -59.55 10.58
C TYR A 5 -24.70 -58.68 11.38
N LEU A 6 -23.52 -58.46 10.81
CA LEU A 6 -22.52 -57.49 11.28
C LEU A 6 -22.87 -56.14 10.73
N ILE A 7 -23.42 -55.26 11.56
CA ILE A 7 -23.71 -53.86 11.20
C ILE A 7 -22.37 -53.11 11.31
N LEU A 8 -21.81 -52.75 10.17
CA LEU A 8 -20.64 -51.89 10.05
C LEU A 8 -21.12 -50.44 10.18
N ALA A 9 -20.91 -49.80 11.35
CA ALA A 9 -21.17 -48.38 11.56
C ALA A 9 -20.11 -47.56 10.83
N LEU A 10 -20.49 -46.98 9.70
CA LEU A 10 -19.74 -45.92 8.99
C LEU A 10 -19.91 -44.60 9.73
N LEU A 11 -18.89 -44.21 10.48
CA LEU A 11 -18.78 -42.88 11.06
C LEU A 11 -18.52 -41.84 9.95
N PRO A 12 -19.24 -40.72 9.87
CA PRO A 12 -18.90 -39.64 8.97
C PRO A 12 -17.73 -38.85 9.56
N PHE A 13 -16.52 -39.20 9.18
CA PHE A 13 -15.34 -38.35 9.36
C PHE A 13 -15.29 -37.43 8.15
N SER A 14 -15.64 -36.16 8.31
CA SER A 14 -15.13 -35.07 7.51
C SER A 14 -16.07 -33.88 7.55
N LEU A 15 -15.59 -32.76 8.02
CA LEU A 15 -15.89 -31.39 7.54
C LEU A 15 -15.26 -30.31 8.46
N MET A 16 -14.32 -30.70 9.34
CA MET A 16 -13.72 -29.75 10.27
C MET A 16 -12.33 -29.19 9.84
N ALA A 17 -11.80 -29.64 8.70
CA ALA A 17 -10.44 -29.27 8.26
C ALA A 17 -10.35 -27.97 7.44
N CYS A 18 -11.48 -27.47 6.88
CA CYS A 18 -11.44 -26.26 6.04
C CYS A 18 -11.42 -24.94 6.83
N GLN A 19 -11.96 -24.89 8.02
CA GLN A 19 -12.06 -23.62 8.78
C GLN A 19 -10.71 -23.21 9.42
N THR A 20 -9.88 -24.14 9.80
CA THR A 20 -8.56 -23.85 10.41
C THR A 20 -7.56 -23.29 9.40
N VAL A 21 -7.60 -23.72 8.15
CA VAL A 21 -6.67 -23.23 7.10
C VAL A 21 -7.02 -21.80 6.67
N GLN A 22 -8.30 -21.44 6.57
CA GLN A 22 -8.73 -20.09 6.24
C GLN A 22 -8.34 -19.09 7.34
N ASN A 23 -8.55 -19.43 8.60
CA ASN A 23 -8.17 -18.55 9.72
C ASN A 23 -6.67 -18.26 9.77
N VAL A 24 -5.81 -19.23 9.45
CA VAL A 24 -4.36 -19.03 9.41
C VAL A 24 -3.96 -18.15 8.22
N ALA A 25 -4.56 -18.35 7.05
CA ALA A 25 -4.28 -17.53 5.87
C ALA A 25 -4.70 -16.06 6.08
N ASP A 26 -5.84 -15.81 6.70
CA ASP A 26 -6.34 -14.47 7.00
C ASP A 26 -5.45 -13.76 8.05
N HIS A 27 -4.99 -14.46 9.06
CA HIS A 27 -4.04 -13.92 10.04
C HIS A 27 -2.72 -13.55 9.40
N VAL A 28 -2.14 -14.42 8.58
CA VAL A 28 -0.85 -14.15 7.89
C VAL A 28 -0.99 -12.95 6.95
N SER A 29 -2.07 -12.85 6.18
CA SER A 29 -2.29 -11.72 5.28
C SER A 29 -2.47 -10.39 6.04
N THR A 30 -3.12 -10.42 7.19
CA THR A 30 -3.29 -9.24 8.05
C THR A 30 -1.94 -8.76 8.59
N GLU A 31 -1.11 -9.65 9.14
CA GLU A 31 0.22 -9.32 9.66
C GLU A 31 1.14 -8.73 8.59
N VAL A 32 1.15 -9.34 7.39
CA VAL A 32 1.95 -8.85 6.26
C VAL A 32 1.50 -7.46 5.82
N ASN A 33 0.18 -7.20 5.75
CA ASN A 33 -0.34 -5.89 5.41
C ASN A 33 -0.03 -4.84 6.49
N MET A 34 -0.13 -5.20 7.77
CA MET A 34 0.22 -4.30 8.88
C MET A 34 1.70 -3.93 8.88
N ALA A 35 2.59 -4.89 8.67
CA ALA A 35 4.03 -4.64 8.58
C ALA A 35 4.38 -3.73 7.39
N ALA A 36 3.77 -3.94 6.24
CA ALA A 36 3.95 -3.10 5.06
C ALA A 36 3.35 -1.69 5.24
N THR A 37 2.16 -1.60 5.85
CA THR A 37 1.53 -0.32 6.23
C THR A 37 2.45 0.48 7.13
N LYS A 38 3.01 -0.13 8.18
CA LYS A 38 3.94 0.52 9.08
C LYS A 38 5.16 1.09 8.35
N LYS A 39 5.75 0.32 7.44
CA LYS A 39 6.88 0.80 6.62
C LYS A 39 6.52 2.04 5.79
N LEU A 40 5.30 2.14 5.27
CA LEU A 40 4.86 3.31 4.51
C LEU A 40 4.60 4.51 5.42
N THR A 41 4.00 4.31 6.59
CA THR A 41 3.63 5.39 7.52
C THR A 41 4.78 5.92 8.37
N ASP A 42 5.86 5.17 8.52
CA ASP A 42 7.03 5.60 9.33
C ASP A 42 7.84 6.70 8.64
N TYR A 43 7.64 6.96 7.35
CA TYR A 43 8.45 7.87 6.56
C TYR A 43 7.59 8.86 5.78
N ARG A 44 8.16 10.06 5.63
CA ARG A 44 7.76 11.04 4.61
C ARG A 44 8.57 10.77 3.35
N TRP A 45 7.90 10.55 2.24
CA TRP A 45 8.52 10.14 0.98
C TRP A 45 8.65 11.30 0.01
N THR A 46 9.82 11.45 -0.58
CA THR A 46 10.14 12.57 -1.48
C THR A 46 10.64 12.03 -2.81
N TYR A 47 10.05 12.48 -3.89
CA TYR A 47 10.49 12.26 -5.27
C TYR A 47 10.91 13.58 -5.89
N GLN A 48 12.11 13.62 -6.47
CA GLN A 48 12.63 14.79 -7.16
C GLN A 48 12.84 14.44 -8.64
N ALA A 49 11.95 14.92 -9.50
CA ALA A 49 12.19 14.88 -10.92
C ALA A 49 13.33 15.86 -11.29
N SER A 50 14.16 15.49 -12.26
CA SER A 50 15.28 16.31 -12.70
C SER A 50 14.87 17.69 -13.24
N THR A 51 13.63 17.81 -13.72
CA THR A 51 13.07 19.02 -14.32
C THR A 51 12.15 19.81 -13.40
N ALA A 52 11.74 19.24 -12.26
CA ALA A 52 10.81 19.91 -11.35
C ALA A 52 11.52 20.86 -10.41
N SER A 53 11.00 22.09 -10.27
CA SER A 53 11.52 23.13 -9.38
C SER A 53 11.31 22.83 -7.89
N LYS A 54 10.36 21.96 -7.56
CA LYS A 54 10.05 21.52 -6.19
C LYS A 54 9.79 20.01 -6.15
N PRO A 55 10.09 19.33 -5.05
CA PRO A 55 9.84 17.89 -4.94
C PRO A 55 8.35 17.55 -4.83
N LEU A 56 7.99 16.36 -5.27
CA LEU A 56 6.75 15.70 -4.93
C LEU A 56 6.92 14.98 -3.59
N VAL A 57 5.99 15.20 -2.67
CA VAL A 57 6.04 14.61 -1.32
C VAL A 57 4.79 13.80 -1.07
N LEU A 58 4.98 12.53 -0.63
CA LEU A 58 3.90 11.64 -0.22
C LEU A 58 3.93 11.44 1.29
N ASN A 59 2.75 11.47 1.91
CA ASN A 59 2.53 11.07 3.29
C ASN A 59 1.40 10.05 3.34
N PHE A 60 1.73 8.84 3.77
CA PHE A 60 0.79 7.78 4.08
C PHE A 60 0.44 7.86 5.55
N ASN A 61 -0.75 8.36 5.89
CA ASN A 61 -1.15 8.53 7.28
C ASN A 61 -1.78 7.25 7.84
N SER A 62 -1.62 7.01 9.15
CA SER A 62 -2.14 5.83 9.85
C SER A 62 -3.68 5.73 9.83
N ASN A 63 -4.38 6.84 9.60
CA ASN A 63 -5.83 6.91 9.41
C ASN A 63 -6.28 6.60 7.98
N GLN A 64 -5.42 5.97 7.16
CA GLN A 64 -5.66 5.62 5.76
C GLN A 64 -5.85 6.83 4.82
N GLN A 65 -5.42 8.01 5.21
CA GLN A 65 -5.38 9.18 4.34
C GLN A 65 -4.03 9.25 3.61
N LEU A 66 -4.08 9.39 2.29
CA LEU A 66 -2.93 9.72 1.45
C LEU A 66 -2.94 11.23 1.20
N SER A 67 -1.82 11.88 1.49
CA SER A 67 -1.58 13.29 1.16
C SER A 67 -0.39 13.40 0.22
N ILE A 68 -0.56 14.09 -0.88
CA ILE A 68 0.45 14.32 -1.90
C ILE A 68 0.62 15.83 -2.09
N GLN A 69 1.85 16.31 -1.92
CA GLN A 69 2.22 17.70 -2.23
C GLN A 69 3.01 17.70 -3.54
N THR A 70 2.46 18.31 -4.57
CA THR A 70 3.07 18.30 -5.91
C THR A 70 3.99 19.49 -6.16
N GLY A 71 4.33 20.23 -5.11
CA GLY A 71 5.11 21.46 -5.22
C GLY A 71 4.27 22.74 -5.46
N CYS A 72 3.06 22.61 -5.99
CA CYS A 72 2.07 23.67 -6.15
C CYS A 72 0.74 23.26 -5.57
N ASN A 73 0.04 22.30 -6.15
CA ASN A 73 -1.22 21.78 -5.64
C ASN A 73 -1.01 20.66 -4.61
N GLY A 74 -1.97 20.52 -3.70
CA GLY A 74 -2.11 19.37 -2.83
C GLY A 74 -3.13 18.40 -3.41
N GLN A 75 -2.85 17.10 -3.34
CA GLN A 75 -3.79 16.04 -3.67
C GLN A 75 -4.04 15.17 -2.45
N GLY A 76 -5.25 14.62 -2.34
CA GLY A 76 -5.62 13.77 -1.22
C GLY A 76 -6.59 12.68 -1.60
N GLY A 77 -6.50 11.55 -0.92
CA GLY A 77 -7.38 10.42 -1.09
C GLY A 77 -7.21 9.40 0.03
N THR A 78 -7.81 8.24 -0.09
CA THR A 78 -7.61 7.14 0.83
C THR A 78 -6.67 6.10 0.24
N TRP A 79 -6.03 5.31 1.11
CA TRP A 79 -5.14 4.24 0.72
C TRP A 79 -5.22 3.04 1.67
N LYS A 80 -4.84 1.88 1.16
CA LYS A 80 -4.63 0.66 1.96
C LYS A 80 -3.57 -0.22 1.31
N VAL A 81 -3.02 -1.16 2.08
CA VAL A 81 -2.13 -2.21 1.56
C VAL A 81 -2.93 -3.49 1.33
N GLU A 82 -2.69 -4.14 0.21
CA GLU A 82 -3.19 -5.47 -0.13
C GLU A 82 -2.01 -6.40 -0.43
N GLY A 83 -2.05 -7.63 0.11
CA GLY A 83 -1.00 -8.64 -0.13
C GLY A 83 0.42 -8.24 0.28
N GLY A 84 0.55 -7.18 1.10
CA GLY A 84 1.84 -6.69 1.60
C GLY A 84 2.71 -5.92 0.60
N ASN A 85 2.33 -5.86 -0.65
CA ASN A 85 3.13 -5.24 -1.72
C ASN A 85 2.33 -4.44 -2.75
N ILE A 86 1.04 -4.23 -2.52
CA ILE A 86 0.18 -3.41 -3.38
C ILE A 86 -0.46 -2.30 -2.55
N ILE A 87 -0.29 -1.05 -2.98
CA ILE A 87 -1.05 0.09 -2.48
C ILE A 87 -2.29 0.23 -3.34
N THR A 88 -3.47 0.18 -2.73
CA THR A 88 -4.73 0.51 -3.40
C THR A 88 -5.18 1.89 -2.95
N THR A 89 -5.52 2.75 -3.90
CA THR A 89 -5.90 4.15 -3.65
C THR A 89 -7.28 4.48 -4.21
N SER A 90 -7.97 5.43 -3.57
CA SER A 90 -9.19 6.04 -4.13
C SER A 90 -8.88 7.05 -5.22
N ALA A 91 -9.92 7.65 -5.82
CA ALA A 91 -9.80 8.88 -6.58
C ALA A 91 -9.11 9.96 -5.74
N LEU A 92 -8.21 10.72 -6.35
CA LEU A 92 -7.55 11.85 -5.71
C LEU A 92 -8.36 13.13 -5.93
N VAL A 93 -8.54 13.88 -4.86
CA VAL A 93 -9.07 15.25 -4.92
C VAL A 93 -7.88 16.20 -4.90
N SER A 94 -7.88 17.22 -5.77
CA SER A 94 -6.78 18.18 -5.91
C SER A 94 -7.25 19.61 -5.69
N THR A 95 -6.40 20.46 -5.10
CA THR A 95 -6.56 21.91 -5.21
C THR A 95 -6.27 22.36 -6.65
N MET A 96 -6.81 23.50 -7.06
CA MET A 96 -6.75 23.94 -8.47
C MET A 96 -6.09 25.31 -8.56
N MET A 97 -4.78 25.37 -8.42
CA MET A 97 -4.00 26.56 -8.73
C MET A 97 -3.31 26.36 -10.08
N ALA A 98 -3.22 27.45 -10.86
CA ALA A 98 -2.38 27.47 -12.05
C ALA A 98 -0.91 27.58 -11.64
N CYS A 99 -0.10 26.59 -12.06
CA CYS A 99 1.31 26.48 -11.70
C CYS A 99 2.17 26.47 -12.96
N SER A 100 3.49 26.52 -12.77
CA SER A 100 4.44 26.30 -13.87
C SER A 100 4.31 24.90 -14.47
N ASP A 101 4.66 24.74 -15.73
CA ASP A 101 4.48 23.51 -16.49
C ASP A 101 5.15 22.29 -15.84
N ASP A 102 6.34 22.47 -15.25
CA ASP A 102 7.06 21.43 -14.53
C ASP A 102 6.28 20.88 -13.33
N LEU A 103 5.65 21.76 -12.54
CA LEU A 103 4.82 21.37 -11.40
C LEU A 103 3.47 20.78 -11.83
N MET A 104 2.88 21.28 -12.93
CA MET A 104 1.68 20.68 -13.52
C MET A 104 1.95 19.28 -14.09
N GLN A 105 3.16 19.02 -14.65
CA GLN A 105 3.57 17.68 -15.06
C GLN A 105 3.72 16.76 -13.86
N GLN A 106 4.29 17.24 -12.76
CA GLN A 106 4.45 16.49 -11.53
C GLN A 106 3.09 16.14 -10.89
N GLU A 107 2.11 17.04 -10.96
CA GLU A 107 0.74 16.79 -10.52
C GLU A 107 0.08 15.67 -11.36
N ARG A 108 0.20 15.75 -12.68
CA ARG A 108 -0.29 14.67 -13.57
C ARG A 108 0.39 13.33 -13.29
N LEU A 109 1.70 13.33 -13.09
CA LEU A 109 2.47 12.14 -12.75
C LEU A 109 1.94 11.48 -11.47
N SER A 110 1.71 12.26 -10.42
CA SER A 110 1.19 11.73 -9.16
C SER A 110 -0.22 11.15 -9.30
N ALA A 111 -1.09 11.79 -10.10
CA ALA A 111 -2.42 11.27 -10.39
C ALA A 111 -2.36 9.97 -11.24
N ASP A 112 -1.49 9.91 -12.24
CA ASP A 112 -1.28 8.72 -13.07
C ASP A 112 -0.81 7.51 -12.24
N ILE A 113 0.02 7.76 -11.22
CA ILE A 113 0.51 6.70 -10.33
C ILE A 113 -0.56 6.30 -9.30
N PHE A 114 -1.25 7.26 -8.67
CA PHE A 114 -1.99 7.01 -7.44
C PHE A 114 -3.51 7.19 -7.53
N SER A 115 -4.08 7.84 -8.56
CA SER A 115 -5.53 8.05 -8.60
C SER A 115 -6.28 6.79 -9.05
N GLU A 116 -7.09 6.21 -8.15
CA GLU A 116 -7.87 4.97 -8.40
C GLU A 116 -7.01 3.81 -8.91
N LYS A 117 -5.85 3.60 -8.30
CA LYS A 117 -4.85 2.61 -8.76
C LYS A 117 -4.62 1.49 -7.75
N LYS A 118 -4.14 0.38 -8.31
CA LYS A 118 -3.43 -0.68 -7.58
C LYS A 118 -1.96 -0.59 -7.95
N VAL A 119 -1.14 -0.11 -7.03
CA VAL A 119 0.25 0.28 -7.27
C VAL A 119 1.17 -0.74 -6.59
N PRO A 120 1.87 -1.59 -7.35
CA PRO A 120 2.91 -2.44 -6.79
C PRO A 120 4.02 -1.58 -6.17
N PHE A 121 4.45 -1.96 -4.98
CA PHE A 121 5.51 -1.23 -4.28
C PHE A 121 6.50 -2.13 -3.57
N GLN A 122 7.66 -1.58 -3.29
CA GLN A 122 8.70 -2.18 -2.46
C GLN A 122 9.32 -1.09 -1.58
N VAL A 123 9.51 -1.39 -0.30
CA VAL A 123 10.27 -0.54 0.63
C VAL A 123 11.53 -1.28 1.04
N SER A 124 12.69 -0.66 0.81
CA SER A 124 13.98 -1.07 1.37
C SER A 124 14.45 -0.05 2.40
N THR A 125 14.99 -0.52 3.51
CA THR A 125 15.52 0.32 4.59
C THR A 125 16.96 -0.09 4.88
N SER A 126 17.84 0.88 4.99
CA SER A 126 19.19 0.77 5.55
C SER A 126 19.32 1.72 6.74
N ASP A 127 20.42 1.67 7.49
CA ASP A 127 20.58 2.35 8.77
C ASP A 127 20.18 3.84 8.79
N ASN A 128 20.28 4.54 7.66
CA ASN A 128 20.00 5.98 7.57
C ASN A 128 19.10 6.36 6.38
N GLN A 129 18.63 5.42 5.57
CA GLN A 129 17.82 5.72 4.39
C GLN A 129 16.70 4.70 4.19
N ALA A 130 15.54 5.21 3.80
CA ALA A 130 14.46 4.38 3.28
C ALA A 130 14.21 4.74 1.81
N ILE A 131 13.99 3.72 1.00
CA ILE A 131 13.68 3.85 -0.42
C ILE A 131 12.33 3.18 -0.66
N LEU A 132 11.38 3.92 -1.20
CA LEU A 132 10.12 3.41 -1.72
C LEU A 132 10.21 3.38 -3.24
N THR A 133 10.06 2.22 -3.83
CA THR A 133 9.88 2.05 -5.27
C THR A 133 8.43 1.70 -5.55
N VAL A 134 7.76 2.49 -6.37
CA VAL A 134 6.41 2.18 -6.88
C VAL A 134 6.49 1.93 -8.38
N THR A 135 5.61 1.06 -8.88
CA THR A 135 5.54 0.74 -10.31
C THR A 135 4.19 1.21 -10.85
N ASP A 136 4.20 2.07 -11.85
CA ASP A 136 2.98 2.58 -12.46
C ASP A 136 2.31 1.55 -13.40
N SER A 137 1.15 1.91 -13.96
CA SER A 137 0.40 1.04 -14.87
C SER A 137 1.11 0.73 -16.20
N LYS A 138 2.17 1.47 -16.52
CA LYS A 138 3.02 1.27 -17.71
C LYS A 138 4.25 0.43 -17.41
N GLY A 139 4.44 0.00 -16.14
CA GLY A 139 5.60 -0.75 -15.68
C GLY A 139 6.82 0.14 -15.38
N GLN A 140 6.69 1.46 -15.39
CA GLN A 140 7.76 2.38 -15.04
C GLN A 140 7.92 2.45 -13.52
N LYS A 141 9.18 2.41 -13.06
CA LYS A 141 9.51 2.52 -11.64
C LYS A 141 9.79 3.96 -11.25
N HIS A 142 9.17 4.38 -10.17
CA HIS A 142 9.38 5.69 -9.55
C HIS A 142 9.97 5.49 -8.16
N VAL A 143 11.09 6.14 -7.88
CA VAL A 143 11.87 5.93 -6.66
C VAL A 143 11.75 7.15 -5.76
N PHE A 144 11.27 6.93 -4.55
CA PHE A 144 11.13 7.95 -3.52
C PHE A 144 12.12 7.70 -2.39
N THR A 145 12.72 8.77 -1.87
CA THR A 145 13.56 8.74 -0.69
C THR A 145 12.72 9.02 0.55
N GLY A 146 12.85 8.19 1.56
CA GLY A 146 12.12 8.31 2.83
C GLY A 146 12.95 9.00 3.91
N VAL A 147 12.34 10.01 4.54
CA VAL A 147 12.84 10.61 5.77
C VAL A 147 11.94 10.15 6.91
N LYS A 148 12.53 9.53 7.94
CA LYS A 148 11.79 9.00 9.08
C LYS A 148 11.03 10.12 9.80
N MET A 149 9.74 9.92 10.00
CA MET A 149 8.95 10.85 10.80
C MET A 149 9.24 10.60 12.26
N THR A 150 9.82 11.60 12.94
CA THR A 150 9.95 11.57 14.40
C THR A 150 8.56 11.78 14.99
N GLU A 151 8.14 10.91 15.90
CA GLU A 151 6.96 11.17 16.72
C GLU A 151 7.17 12.49 17.46
N SER A 152 6.41 13.52 17.12
CA SER A 152 6.34 14.71 17.97
C SER A 152 5.66 14.25 19.25
N LYS A 153 6.42 14.15 20.34
CA LYS A 153 5.85 14.01 21.67
C LYS A 153 4.99 15.25 21.94
N LEU A 154 3.65 15.04 21.90
CA LEU A 154 2.68 15.96 22.50
C LEU A 154 2.75 15.90 24.00
#